data_a9d297caea3f0d3e03d444cc46524d80
#
_entry.id   a9d297caea3f0d3e03d444cc46524d80
#
_cell.length_a   1.000
_cell.length_b   1.000
_cell.length_c   1.000
_cell.angle_alpha   90.00
_cell.angle_beta   90.00
_cell.angle_gamma   90.00
#
_symmetry.space_group_name_H-M   'P 1'
#
loop_
_entity.id
_entity.type
_entity.pdbx_description
1 polymer ?
#
loop_
_entity_poly.entity_id
_entity_poly.type
_entity_poly.pdbx_seq_one_letter_code
_entity_poly.pdbx_strand_id
1 'polypeptide(L)'
;MMIPSFTLIIPQFSLYVKLGWVNTILPLTLPSFLATNAFSVFILRQFFMSFPRELDEAARLDGCSYFGVLTRILLPNSKTSMFVVALFCFVGTWNDFFGPLIYLNDMEKYTLAVGLVMLKASQGATLDMGPMMAAALLAVIPTFILYLTCQKYFVQGVVTSGLKG
;
A
#
# COMPACT_ATOMS: atom_id res chain seq x y z
N MET A 1 -13.47 -8.77 -1.34
CA MET A 1 -13.09 -8.58 0.08
C MET A 1 -13.61 -9.66 1.02
N MET A 2 -14.52 -10.55 0.58
CA MET A 2 -15.09 -11.61 1.44
C MET A 2 -14.17 -12.82 1.64
N ILE A 3 -13.19 -13.03 0.77
CA ILE A 3 -12.23 -14.14 0.91
C ILE A 3 -11.07 -13.67 1.78
N PRO A 4 -10.78 -14.35 2.90
CA PRO A 4 -9.62 -14.04 3.73
C PRO A 4 -8.34 -14.21 2.91
N SER A 5 -7.44 -13.22 2.96
CA SER A 5 -6.17 -13.25 2.22
C SER A 5 -5.31 -14.48 2.54
N PHE A 6 -5.38 -14.95 3.79
CA PHE A 6 -4.66 -16.16 4.22
C PHE A 6 -5.05 -17.43 3.46
N THR A 7 -6.29 -17.53 2.97
CA THR A 7 -6.76 -18.68 2.19
C THR A 7 -6.03 -18.80 0.84
N LEU A 8 -5.58 -17.67 0.30
CA LEU A 8 -4.91 -17.61 -1.00
C LEU A 8 -3.39 -17.81 -0.91
N ILE A 9 -2.79 -17.86 0.29
CA ILE A 9 -1.34 -17.97 0.46
C ILE A 9 -0.80 -19.26 -0.17
N ILE A 10 -1.45 -20.39 0.09
CA ILE A 10 -0.98 -21.70 -0.42
C ILE A 10 -1.00 -21.76 -1.95
N PRO A 11 -2.11 -21.45 -2.64
CA PRO A 11 -2.12 -21.45 -4.10
C PRO A 11 -1.20 -20.41 -4.71
N GLN A 12 -1.05 -19.21 -4.10
CA GLN A 12 -0.10 -18.19 -4.55
C GLN A 12 1.35 -18.66 -4.40
N PHE A 13 1.71 -19.24 -3.26
CA PHE A 13 3.05 -19.81 -3.06
C PHE A 13 3.36 -20.88 -4.10
N SER A 14 2.43 -21.81 -4.34
CA SER A 14 2.60 -22.87 -5.36
C SER A 14 2.81 -22.29 -6.76
N LEU A 15 2.09 -21.22 -7.10
CA LEU A 15 2.28 -20.50 -8.37
C LEU A 15 3.67 -19.86 -8.44
N TYR A 16 4.10 -19.16 -7.40
CA TYR A 16 5.40 -18.47 -7.38
C TYR A 16 6.59 -19.44 -7.38
N VAL A 17 6.43 -20.63 -6.78
CA VAL A 17 7.42 -21.71 -6.91
C VAL A 17 7.55 -22.16 -8.38
N LYS A 18 6.41 -22.39 -9.05
CA LYS A 18 6.41 -22.79 -10.48
C LYS A 18 7.01 -21.72 -11.40
N LEU A 19 6.83 -20.44 -11.07
CA LEU A 19 7.38 -19.32 -11.82
C LEU A 19 8.85 -19.01 -11.47
N GLY A 20 9.44 -19.69 -10.48
CA GLY A 20 10.79 -19.42 -10.02
C GLY A 20 10.95 -18.05 -9.32
N TRP A 21 9.86 -17.51 -8.76
CA TRP A 21 9.87 -16.19 -8.13
C TRP A 21 10.21 -16.23 -6.63
N VAL A 22 10.17 -17.40 -6.00
CA VAL A 22 10.53 -17.57 -4.59
C VAL A 22 11.98 -17.12 -4.37
N ASN A 23 12.23 -16.47 -3.25
CA ASN A 23 13.50 -15.85 -2.89
C ASN A 23 13.92 -14.67 -3.80
N THR A 24 12.94 -14.02 -4.45
CA THR A 24 13.12 -12.78 -5.21
C THR A 24 12.13 -11.72 -4.72
N ILE A 25 12.29 -10.48 -5.20
CA ILE A 25 11.37 -9.37 -4.88
C ILE A 25 10.05 -9.46 -5.68
N LEU A 26 9.97 -10.30 -6.70
CA LEU A 26 8.84 -10.37 -7.64
C LEU A 26 7.49 -10.69 -6.96
N PRO A 27 7.40 -11.69 -6.05
CA PRO A 27 6.14 -11.98 -5.34
C PRO A 27 5.60 -10.80 -4.55
N LEU A 28 6.49 -9.95 -4.04
CA LEU A 28 6.14 -8.80 -3.18
C LEU A 28 5.75 -7.55 -3.98
N THR A 29 6.20 -7.44 -5.23
CA THR A 29 6.02 -6.24 -6.04
C THR A 29 5.07 -6.42 -7.20
N LEU A 30 5.27 -7.45 -8.03
CA LEU A 30 4.56 -7.62 -9.30
C LEU A 30 3.03 -7.72 -9.15
N PRO A 31 2.47 -8.45 -8.15
CA PRO A 31 1.03 -8.51 -7.96
C PRO A 31 0.38 -7.15 -7.74
N SER A 32 1.08 -6.22 -7.09
CA SER A 32 0.57 -4.87 -6.81
C SER A 32 0.32 -4.06 -8.09
N PHE A 33 1.08 -4.29 -9.15
CA PHE A 33 0.86 -3.65 -10.47
C PHE A 33 -0.36 -4.21 -11.21
N LEU A 34 -0.82 -5.41 -10.84
CA LEU A 34 -1.99 -6.07 -11.44
C LEU A 34 -3.31 -5.71 -10.72
N ALA A 35 -3.34 -4.60 -10.00
CA ALA A 35 -4.52 -4.11 -9.26
C ALA A 35 -5.11 -5.14 -8.27
N THR A 36 -4.29 -5.96 -7.67
CA THR A 36 -4.73 -7.01 -6.71
C THR A 36 -5.19 -6.43 -5.37
N ASN A 37 -4.88 -5.16 -5.08
CA ASN A 37 -5.33 -4.50 -3.85
C ASN A 37 -6.76 -3.99 -4.00
N ALA A 38 -7.74 -4.82 -3.63
CA ALA A 38 -9.16 -4.50 -3.71
C ALA A 38 -9.56 -3.27 -2.89
N PHE A 39 -8.88 -2.98 -1.78
CA PHE A 39 -9.14 -1.80 -0.95
C PHE A 39 -8.78 -0.50 -1.69
N SER A 40 -7.62 -0.45 -2.31
CA SER A 40 -7.18 0.71 -3.10
C SER A 40 -8.10 0.97 -4.29
N VAL A 41 -8.49 -0.09 -5.00
CA VAL A 41 -9.45 0.00 -6.12
C VAL A 41 -10.80 0.51 -5.62
N PHE A 42 -11.29 0.01 -4.48
CA PHE A 42 -12.55 0.46 -3.90
C PHE A 42 -12.53 1.94 -3.53
N ILE A 43 -11.49 2.42 -2.84
CA ILE A 43 -11.37 3.84 -2.46
C ILE A 43 -11.34 4.74 -3.70
N LEU A 44 -10.50 4.43 -4.69
CA LEU A 44 -10.42 5.23 -5.91
C LEU A 44 -11.74 5.23 -6.67
N ARG A 45 -12.41 4.07 -6.76
CA ARG A 45 -13.72 3.97 -7.39
C ARG A 45 -14.76 4.83 -6.68
N GLN A 46 -14.84 4.80 -5.34
CA GLN A 46 -15.77 5.63 -4.58
C GLN A 46 -15.50 7.12 -4.81
N PHE A 47 -14.23 7.48 -4.86
CA PHE A 47 -13.86 8.86 -5.13
C PHE A 47 -14.28 9.28 -6.56
N PHE A 48 -14.00 8.47 -7.58
CA PHE A 48 -14.42 8.78 -8.96
C PHE A 48 -15.94 8.86 -9.10
N MET A 49 -16.69 8.05 -8.36
CA MET A 49 -18.15 8.13 -8.35
C MET A 49 -18.72 9.38 -7.67
N SER A 50 -17.91 10.09 -6.88
CA SER A 50 -18.33 11.36 -6.25
C SER A 50 -18.24 12.56 -7.17
N PHE A 51 -17.62 12.42 -8.36
CA PHE A 51 -17.58 13.50 -9.33
C PHE A 51 -18.96 13.72 -9.97
N PRO A 52 -19.34 14.99 -10.17
CA PRO A 52 -20.54 15.33 -10.94
C PRO A 52 -20.49 14.77 -12.35
N ARG A 53 -21.57 14.13 -12.80
CA ARG A 53 -21.64 13.55 -14.15
C ARG A 53 -21.58 14.60 -15.25
N GLU A 54 -22.00 15.81 -14.93
CA GLU A 54 -21.98 16.96 -15.83
C GLU A 54 -20.56 17.26 -16.36
N LEU A 55 -19.53 17.00 -15.55
CA LEU A 55 -18.13 17.16 -15.99
C LEU A 55 -17.73 16.12 -17.02
N ASP A 56 -18.22 14.90 -16.88
CA ASP A 56 -17.97 13.81 -17.82
C ASP A 56 -18.72 14.09 -19.15
N GLU A 57 -19.98 14.51 -19.07
CA GLU A 57 -20.82 14.84 -20.22
C GLU A 57 -20.27 16.06 -20.99
N ALA A 58 -19.90 17.14 -20.30
CA ALA A 58 -19.29 18.30 -20.90
C ALA A 58 -17.99 17.96 -21.66
N ALA A 59 -17.11 17.22 -21.03
CA ALA A 59 -15.88 16.79 -21.68
C ALA A 59 -16.10 15.92 -22.92
N ARG A 60 -17.15 15.11 -22.92
CA ARG A 60 -17.52 14.28 -24.07
C ARG A 60 -18.11 15.10 -25.20
N LEU A 61 -18.88 16.14 -24.89
CA LEU A 61 -19.36 17.11 -25.89
C LEU A 61 -18.20 17.86 -26.54
N ASP A 62 -17.13 18.13 -25.76
CA ASP A 62 -15.87 18.71 -26.24
C ASP A 62 -14.99 17.71 -27.03
N GLY A 63 -15.49 16.49 -27.29
CA GLY A 63 -14.79 15.48 -28.10
C GLY A 63 -13.76 14.66 -27.34
N CYS A 64 -13.71 14.73 -26.00
CA CYS A 64 -12.82 13.88 -25.20
C CYS A 64 -13.24 12.41 -25.25
N SER A 65 -12.27 11.52 -25.51
CA SER A 65 -12.46 10.08 -25.31
C SER A 65 -12.55 9.72 -23.83
N TYR A 66 -13.06 8.54 -23.48
CA TYR A 66 -13.09 8.05 -22.08
C TYR A 66 -11.71 8.11 -21.40
N PHE A 67 -10.65 7.75 -22.12
CA PHE A 67 -9.28 7.85 -21.62
C PHE A 67 -8.84 9.31 -21.44
N GLY A 68 -9.30 10.20 -22.31
CA GLY A 68 -9.08 11.64 -22.20
C GLY A 68 -9.74 12.23 -20.96
N VAL A 69 -10.97 11.85 -20.65
CA VAL A 69 -11.66 12.26 -19.42
C VAL A 69 -10.90 11.75 -18.18
N LEU A 70 -10.48 10.49 -18.17
CA LEU A 70 -9.70 9.94 -17.07
C LEU A 70 -8.40 10.74 -16.84
N THR A 71 -7.61 10.97 -17.88
CA THR A 71 -6.26 11.53 -17.74
C THR A 71 -6.25 13.05 -17.58
N ARG A 72 -7.17 13.76 -18.20
CA ARG A 72 -7.20 15.23 -18.21
C ARG A 72 -8.11 15.84 -17.15
N ILE A 73 -9.12 15.09 -16.69
CA ILE A 73 -10.11 15.61 -15.75
C ILE A 73 -10.04 14.83 -14.42
N LEU A 74 -10.28 13.52 -14.43
CA LEU A 74 -10.41 12.76 -13.21
C LEU A 74 -9.09 12.63 -12.44
N LEU A 75 -8.01 12.20 -13.08
CA LEU A 75 -6.71 12.01 -12.41
C LEU A 75 -6.13 13.31 -11.82
N PRO A 76 -6.11 14.46 -12.52
CA PRO A 76 -5.60 15.70 -11.94
C PRO A 76 -6.39 16.18 -10.73
N ASN A 77 -7.71 15.96 -10.71
CA ASN A 77 -8.59 16.32 -9.60
C ASN A 77 -8.58 15.29 -8.47
N SER A 78 -8.00 14.10 -8.69
CA SER A 78 -7.95 12.99 -7.73
C SER A 78 -6.66 12.94 -6.91
N LYS A 79 -5.78 13.92 -7.04
CA LYS A 79 -4.44 13.91 -6.40
C LYS A 79 -4.49 13.59 -4.92
N THR A 80 -5.43 14.16 -4.18
CA THR A 80 -5.59 13.93 -2.75
C THR A 80 -5.96 12.47 -2.44
N SER A 81 -6.92 11.90 -3.18
CA SER A 81 -7.33 10.50 -2.98
C SER A 81 -6.27 9.50 -3.43
N MET A 82 -5.56 9.80 -4.52
CA MET A 82 -4.41 9.01 -4.97
C MET A 82 -3.30 9.02 -3.91
N PHE A 83 -3.06 10.19 -3.30
CA PHE A 83 -2.09 10.32 -2.23
C PHE A 83 -2.48 9.51 -0.99
N VAL A 84 -3.75 9.54 -0.59
CA VAL A 84 -4.27 8.73 0.53
C VAL A 84 -4.08 7.24 0.25
N VAL A 85 -4.41 6.78 -0.97
CA VAL A 85 -4.19 5.38 -1.38
C VAL A 85 -2.72 5.01 -1.35
N ALA A 86 -1.84 5.87 -1.89
CA ALA A 86 -0.39 5.65 -1.87
C ALA A 86 0.15 5.55 -0.44
N LEU A 87 -0.36 6.37 0.48
CA LEU A 87 -0.02 6.33 1.89
C LEU A 87 -0.41 5.00 2.54
N PHE A 88 -1.64 4.54 2.35
CA PHE A 88 -2.07 3.24 2.86
C PHE A 88 -1.26 2.08 2.27
N CYS A 89 -0.95 2.13 0.97
CA CYS A 89 -0.09 1.14 0.34
C CYS A 89 1.31 1.15 0.94
N PHE A 90 1.91 2.33 1.15
CA PHE A 90 3.24 2.44 1.77
C PHE A 90 3.25 1.86 3.17
N VAL A 91 2.32 2.29 4.04
CA VAL A 91 2.25 1.81 5.43
C VAL A 91 2.01 0.31 5.48
N GLY A 92 1.10 -0.21 4.63
CA GLY A 92 0.82 -1.64 4.55
C GLY A 92 2.05 -2.45 4.11
N THR A 93 2.77 -2.00 3.07
CA THR A 93 3.96 -2.68 2.57
C THR A 93 5.15 -2.55 3.53
N TRP A 94 5.32 -1.38 4.17
CA TRP A 94 6.39 -1.15 5.14
C TRP A 94 6.27 -2.06 6.36
N ASN A 95 5.04 -2.30 6.82
CA ASN A 95 4.77 -3.15 7.98
C ASN A 95 4.49 -4.62 7.60
N ASP A 96 4.58 -4.98 6.31
CA ASP A 96 4.34 -6.36 5.90
C ASP A 96 5.43 -7.28 6.43
N PHE A 97 5.00 -8.24 7.22
CA PHE A 97 5.84 -9.27 7.80
C PHE A 97 5.65 -10.62 7.09
N PHE A 98 4.39 -10.97 6.80
CA PHE A 98 4.05 -12.31 6.31
C PHE A 98 4.51 -12.56 4.88
N GLY A 99 4.32 -11.59 3.99
CA GLY A 99 4.76 -11.71 2.60
C GLY A 99 6.26 -11.98 2.50
N PRO A 100 7.12 -11.09 3.04
CA PRO A 100 8.57 -11.32 3.05
C PRO A 100 8.99 -12.60 3.77
N LEU A 101 8.36 -12.95 4.89
CA LEU A 101 8.69 -14.17 5.64
C LEU A 101 8.44 -15.45 4.83
N ILE A 102 7.37 -15.47 4.00
CA ILE A 102 6.98 -16.65 3.23
C ILE A 102 7.78 -16.75 1.92
N TYR A 103 8.05 -15.60 1.27
CA TYR A 103 8.61 -15.60 -0.08
C TYR A 103 10.12 -15.40 -0.14
N LEU A 104 10.77 -14.89 0.94
CA LEU A 104 12.22 -14.67 1.00
C LEU A 104 12.87 -15.71 1.91
N ASN A 105 14.01 -16.26 1.47
CA ASN A 105 14.77 -17.26 2.22
C ASN A 105 16.14 -16.75 2.67
N ASP A 106 16.71 -15.78 1.95
CA ASP A 106 18.04 -15.24 2.25
C ASP A 106 17.93 -14.11 3.28
N MET A 107 18.75 -14.14 4.32
CA MET A 107 18.78 -13.11 5.36
C MET A 107 19.06 -11.70 4.81
N GLU A 108 19.89 -11.60 3.76
CA GLU A 108 20.26 -10.33 3.11
C GLU A 108 19.08 -9.67 2.39
N LYS A 109 18.03 -10.43 2.11
CA LYS A 109 16.82 -9.96 1.41
C LYS A 109 15.68 -9.62 2.36
N TYR A 110 15.81 -9.93 3.65
CA TYR A 110 14.73 -9.72 4.61
C TYR A 110 14.40 -8.23 4.76
N THR A 111 13.11 -7.96 4.85
CA THR A 111 12.62 -6.64 5.23
C THR A 111 12.94 -6.35 6.69
N LEU A 112 12.90 -5.08 7.07
CA LEU A 112 13.16 -4.68 8.46
C LEU A 112 12.17 -5.33 9.44
N ALA A 113 10.91 -5.53 9.04
CA ALA A 113 9.89 -6.21 9.83
C ALA A 113 10.29 -7.68 10.15
N VAL A 114 10.75 -8.42 9.14
CA VAL A 114 11.23 -9.80 9.31
C VAL A 114 12.53 -9.80 10.11
N GLY A 115 13.46 -8.91 9.80
CA GLY A 115 14.76 -8.79 10.50
C GLY A 115 14.61 -8.55 12.00
N LEU A 116 13.66 -7.71 12.43
CA LEU A 116 13.35 -7.48 13.84
C LEU A 116 12.90 -8.76 14.56
N VAL A 117 12.04 -9.55 13.94
CA VAL A 117 11.57 -10.80 14.52
C VAL A 117 12.69 -11.83 14.58
N MET A 118 13.52 -11.92 13.53
CA MET A 118 14.68 -12.82 13.49
C MET A 118 15.74 -12.41 14.53
N LEU A 119 15.99 -11.12 14.70
CA LEU A 119 16.88 -10.59 15.73
C LEU A 119 16.38 -11.01 17.12
N LYS A 120 15.10 -10.88 17.40
CA LYS A 120 14.49 -11.34 18.64
C LYS A 120 14.66 -12.85 18.85
N ALA A 121 14.44 -13.64 17.80
CA ALA A 121 14.55 -15.10 17.85
C ALA A 121 16.00 -15.58 18.06
N SER A 122 17.01 -14.87 17.53
CA SER A 122 18.41 -15.22 17.63
C SER A 122 19.03 -14.99 19.02
N GLN A 123 18.44 -14.12 19.84
CA GLN A 123 18.97 -13.76 21.15
C GLN A 123 18.66 -14.78 22.26
N GLY A 124 17.77 -15.75 22.04
CA GLY A 124 17.47 -16.83 23.01
C GLY A 124 17.06 -16.32 24.38
N ALA A 125 17.68 -16.88 25.43
CA ALA A 125 17.37 -16.52 26.81
C ALA A 125 18.05 -15.22 27.31
N THR A 126 19.08 -14.72 26.61
CA THR A 126 19.78 -13.47 26.94
C THR A 126 19.30 -12.36 25.98
N LEU A 127 18.16 -11.75 26.30
CA LEU A 127 17.62 -10.63 25.55
C LEU A 127 18.52 -9.40 25.74
N ASP A 128 19.37 -9.12 24.74
CA ASP A 128 20.00 -7.80 24.64
C ASP A 128 18.99 -6.83 24.03
N MET A 129 18.39 -6.01 24.90
CA MET A 129 17.35 -5.05 24.50
C MET A 129 17.92 -3.90 23.67
N GLY A 130 19.22 -3.62 23.73
CA GLY A 130 19.84 -2.48 23.06
C GLY A 130 19.66 -2.52 21.53
N PRO A 131 20.18 -3.54 20.83
CA PRO A 131 20.02 -3.66 19.37
C PRO A 131 18.56 -3.74 18.93
N MET A 132 17.71 -4.41 19.73
CA MET A 132 16.29 -4.55 19.41
C MET A 132 15.56 -3.20 19.47
N MET A 133 15.82 -2.40 20.52
CA MET A 133 15.24 -1.05 20.64
C MET A 133 15.74 -0.12 19.54
N ALA A 134 17.03 -0.17 19.20
CA ALA A 134 17.60 0.61 18.12
C ALA A 134 16.95 0.27 16.77
N ALA A 135 16.80 -1.01 16.45
CA ALA A 135 16.17 -1.45 15.22
C ALA A 135 14.66 -1.10 15.18
N ALA A 136 13.94 -1.19 16.31
CA ALA A 136 12.55 -0.76 16.43
C ALA A 136 12.39 0.75 16.20
N LEU A 137 13.28 1.57 16.74
CA LEU A 137 13.29 3.02 16.48
C LEU A 137 13.50 3.31 15.00
N LEU A 138 14.45 2.64 14.34
CA LEU A 138 14.68 2.79 12.90
C LEU A 138 13.43 2.40 12.08
N ALA A 139 12.69 1.37 12.51
CA ALA A 139 11.46 0.94 11.85
C ALA A 139 10.34 1.99 11.91
N VAL A 140 10.27 2.79 12.98
CA VAL A 140 9.24 3.82 13.16
C VAL A 140 9.54 5.08 12.34
N ILE A 141 10.82 5.40 12.10
CA ILE A 141 11.23 6.67 11.46
C ILE A 141 10.50 6.95 10.13
N PRO A 142 10.46 6.04 9.14
CA PRO A 142 9.81 6.34 7.86
C PRO A 142 8.31 6.60 7.99
N THR A 143 7.63 5.84 8.84
CA THR A 143 6.20 6.03 9.10
C THR A 143 5.95 7.36 9.82
N PHE A 144 6.82 7.75 10.75
CA PHE A 144 6.73 9.01 11.47
C PHE A 144 6.98 10.22 10.55
N ILE A 145 8.01 10.16 9.70
CA ILE A 145 8.28 11.19 8.67
C ILE A 145 7.07 11.33 7.75
N LEU A 146 6.52 10.22 7.30
CA LEU A 146 5.36 10.21 6.43
C LEU A 146 4.15 10.84 7.13
N TYR A 147 3.90 10.54 8.41
CA TYR A 147 2.85 11.19 9.20
C TYR A 147 3.03 12.70 9.27
N LEU A 148 4.24 13.20 9.60
CA LEU A 148 4.51 14.63 9.70
C LEU A 148 4.31 15.36 8.36
N THR A 149 4.65 14.73 7.25
CA THR A 149 4.48 15.33 5.91
C THR A 149 3.02 15.31 5.45
N CYS A 150 2.27 14.30 5.89
CA CYS A 150 0.91 14.04 5.39
C CYS A 150 -0.18 14.68 6.23
N GLN A 151 0.08 15.05 7.50
CA GLN A 151 -0.93 15.61 8.41
C GLN A 151 -1.71 16.79 7.82
N LYS A 152 -1.05 17.66 7.04
CA LYS A 152 -1.71 18.80 6.39
C LYS A 152 -2.79 18.42 5.38
N TYR A 153 -2.64 17.28 4.70
CA TYR A 153 -3.61 16.81 3.72
C TYR A 153 -4.83 16.16 4.39
N PHE A 154 -4.64 15.54 5.56
CA PHE A 154 -5.76 15.01 6.35
C PHE A 154 -6.65 16.12 6.90
N VAL A 155 -6.06 17.17 7.43
CA VAL A 155 -6.82 18.30 7.99
C VAL A 155 -7.67 18.99 6.92
N GLN A 156 -7.13 19.19 5.71
CA GLN A 156 -7.87 19.80 4.59
C GLN A 156 -9.04 18.93 4.12
N GLY A 157 -8.87 17.59 4.09
CA GLY A 157 -9.93 16.67 3.70
C GLY A 157 -11.11 16.63 4.67
N VAL A 158 -10.86 16.75 5.98
CA VAL A 158 -11.92 16.77 7.01
C VAL A 158 -12.70 18.08 6.99
N VAL A 159 -12.02 19.22 6.82
CA VAL A 159 -12.66 20.53 6.76
C VAL A 159 -13.61 20.68 5.56
N THR A 160 -13.24 20.15 4.40
CA THR A 160 -14.09 20.21 3.20
C THR A 160 -15.31 19.28 3.27
N SER A 161 -15.25 18.19 4.00
CA SER A 161 -16.42 17.32 4.23
C SER A 161 -17.35 17.83 5.33
N GLY A 162 -16.83 18.57 6.31
CA GLY A 162 -17.62 19.14 7.42
C GLY A 162 -18.42 20.41 7.07
N LEU A 163 -18.12 21.06 5.94
CA LEU A 163 -18.83 22.27 5.50
C LEU A 163 -20.01 22.00 4.53
N LYS A 164 -20.28 20.72 4.22
CA LYS A 164 -21.41 20.29 3.37
C LYS A 164 -22.55 19.65 4.15
N GLY A 165 -22.62 19.88 5.47
CA GLY A 165 -23.73 19.49 6.33
C GLY A 165 -24.67 20.65 6.61
#